data_ae515b8cf6e26b085c12b1b72c0a72f9
#
_entry.id   ae515b8cf6e26b085c12b1b72c0a72f9
#
_cell.length_a   1.000
_cell.length_b   1.000
_cell.length_c   1.000
_cell.angle_alpha   90.00
_cell.angle_beta   90.00
_cell.angle_gamma   90.00
#
_symmetry.space_group_name_H-M   'P 1'
#
loop_
_entity.id
_entity.type
_entity.pdbx_description
1 polymer ?
#
loop_
_entity_poly.entity_id
_entity_poly.type
_entity_poly.pdbx_seq_one_letter_code
_entity_poly.pdbx_strand_id
1 'polypeptide(L)'
;EARQLGHNYIGTEHLLLGLIREGEGVAARVLENLNIDLTKVRTQVIRMLGETAEVSTGAGTTKSNLKTSTLDEFGTNLTKLASESKLDPVVGRHSEIDRVVQILGRRTKNNPVLIGEPGVGKTAIAEGLAQRIQTGDIPDILEEKRVLTLDIGLLVAGTKYRGEFEERLKKIMEEIKSAGNVILVIDEVHTLIGAGAAEGAIDAANILKPALARGELQCIGATTLDEYRKH
;
A
#
# COMPACT_ATOMS: atom_id res chain seq x y z
N GLU A 1 7.52 -28.63 2.33
CA GLU A 1 6.70 -27.58 1.73
C GLU A 1 7.40 -26.21 1.86
N ALA A 2 7.69 -25.65 3.06
CA ALA A 2 8.31 -24.33 3.22
C ALA A 2 9.59 -24.14 2.39
N ARG A 3 10.51 -25.10 2.40
CA ARG A 3 11.73 -25.04 1.57
C ARG A 3 11.45 -25.10 0.07
N GLN A 4 10.44 -25.85 -0.36
CA GLN A 4 10.05 -25.93 -1.78
C GLN A 4 9.43 -24.61 -2.27
N LEU A 5 8.84 -23.87 -1.35
CA LEU A 5 8.22 -22.56 -1.59
C LEU A 5 9.23 -21.41 -1.38
N GLY A 6 10.52 -21.70 -1.09
CA GLY A 6 11.56 -20.67 -0.90
C GLY A 6 11.48 -19.92 0.42
N HIS A 7 10.62 -20.36 1.36
CA HIS A 7 10.45 -19.70 2.64
C HIS A 7 11.46 -20.20 3.67
N ASN A 8 11.97 -19.29 4.48
CA ASN A 8 12.88 -19.57 5.58
C ASN A 8 12.19 -19.72 6.94
N TYR A 9 10.84 -19.66 6.95
CA TYR A 9 9.98 -19.84 8.12
C TYR A 9 8.94 -20.93 7.88
N ILE A 10 8.33 -21.45 8.96
CA ILE A 10 7.24 -22.43 8.89
C ILE A 10 6.00 -21.75 9.49
N GLY A 11 5.05 -21.36 8.64
CA GLY A 11 3.76 -20.82 9.04
C GLY A 11 2.65 -21.87 9.01
N THR A 12 1.46 -21.50 9.43
CA THR A 12 0.25 -22.36 9.43
C THR A 12 -0.12 -22.85 8.04
N GLU A 13 0.11 -22.03 7.02
CA GLU A 13 -0.06 -22.33 5.61
C GLU A 13 0.79 -23.53 5.16
N HIS A 14 2.05 -23.57 5.60
CA HIS A 14 2.96 -24.69 5.30
C HIS A 14 2.55 -25.97 5.97
N LEU A 15 1.99 -25.88 7.21
CA LEU A 15 1.41 -27.03 7.92
C LEU A 15 0.18 -27.57 7.18
N LEU A 16 -0.71 -26.69 6.73
CA LEU A 16 -1.87 -27.08 5.94
C LEU A 16 -1.48 -27.75 4.62
N LEU A 17 -0.51 -27.18 3.90
CA LEU A 17 0.01 -27.77 2.67
C LEU A 17 0.68 -29.13 2.92
N GLY A 18 1.37 -29.29 4.05
CA GLY A 18 1.95 -30.57 4.49
C GLY A 18 0.88 -31.64 4.75
N LEU A 19 -0.18 -31.28 5.46
CA LEU A 19 -1.31 -32.18 5.75
C LEU A 19 -2.04 -32.60 4.46
N ILE A 20 -2.25 -31.69 3.53
CA ILE A 20 -2.87 -32.00 2.23
C ILE A 20 -1.98 -32.92 1.40
N ARG A 21 -0.68 -32.73 1.45
CA ARG A 21 0.28 -33.55 0.69
C ARG A 21 0.39 -34.98 1.21
N GLU A 22 0.31 -35.16 2.52
CA GLU A 22 0.34 -36.48 3.15
C GLU A 22 -0.85 -37.34 2.69
N GLY A 23 -2.05 -36.75 2.55
CA GLY A 23 -3.21 -37.35 1.93
C GLY A 23 -3.89 -38.48 2.72
N GLU A 24 -3.14 -39.23 3.54
CA GLU A 24 -3.65 -40.38 4.30
C GLU A 24 -3.97 -40.05 5.77
N GLY A 25 -3.60 -38.86 6.22
CA GLY A 25 -3.82 -38.39 7.58
C GLY A 25 -5.29 -38.14 7.92
N VAL A 26 -5.63 -38.18 9.21
CA VAL A 26 -7.00 -37.92 9.70
C VAL A 26 -7.53 -36.58 9.24
N ALA A 27 -6.69 -35.55 9.20
CA ALA A 27 -7.05 -34.22 8.77
C ALA A 27 -7.44 -34.17 7.26
N ALA A 28 -6.69 -34.86 6.40
CA ALA A 28 -7.02 -34.97 4.98
C ALA A 28 -8.36 -35.66 4.76
N ARG A 29 -8.62 -36.78 5.48
CA ARG A 29 -9.90 -37.53 5.43
C ARG A 29 -11.09 -36.68 5.92
N VAL A 30 -10.88 -35.84 6.94
CA VAL A 30 -11.93 -34.93 7.41
C VAL A 30 -12.27 -33.91 6.34
N LEU A 31 -11.28 -33.33 5.65
CA LEU A 31 -11.49 -32.38 4.57
C LEU A 31 -12.22 -33.04 3.38
N GLU A 32 -11.86 -34.27 3.02
CA GLU A 32 -12.53 -35.03 1.97
C GLU A 32 -13.98 -35.34 2.32
N ASN A 33 -14.27 -35.77 3.59
CA ASN A 33 -15.61 -35.99 4.05
C ASN A 33 -16.52 -34.75 4.06
N LEU A 34 -15.90 -33.57 4.14
CA LEU A 34 -16.56 -32.27 3.98
C LEU A 34 -16.71 -31.84 2.50
N ASN A 35 -16.43 -32.74 1.56
CA ASN A 35 -16.41 -32.45 0.11
C ASN A 35 -15.47 -31.31 -0.29
N ILE A 36 -14.40 -31.11 0.44
CA ILE A 36 -13.38 -30.10 0.14
C ILE A 36 -12.36 -30.73 -0.80
N ASP A 37 -12.23 -30.16 -1.99
CA ASP A 37 -11.23 -30.57 -2.99
C ASP A 37 -9.83 -30.11 -2.53
N LEU A 38 -9.01 -31.06 -2.08
CA LEU A 38 -7.65 -30.81 -1.58
C LEU A 38 -6.76 -30.10 -2.61
N THR A 39 -6.98 -30.38 -3.90
CA THR A 39 -6.24 -29.72 -4.98
C THR A 39 -6.58 -28.23 -5.09
N LYS A 40 -7.86 -27.90 -4.93
CA LYS A 40 -8.32 -26.50 -4.91
C LYS A 40 -7.79 -25.76 -3.69
N VAL A 41 -7.82 -26.39 -2.51
CA VAL A 41 -7.26 -25.80 -1.28
C VAL A 41 -5.77 -25.52 -1.46
N ARG A 42 -5.01 -26.50 -1.98
CA ARG A 42 -3.57 -26.32 -2.26
C ARG A 42 -3.33 -25.12 -3.19
N THR A 43 -4.05 -25.06 -4.30
CA THR A 43 -3.92 -23.95 -5.28
C THR A 43 -4.29 -22.61 -4.65
N GLN A 44 -5.32 -22.58 -3.84
CA GLN A 44 -5.77 -21.37 -3.13
C GLN A 44 -4.71 -20.90 -2.12
N VAL A 45 -4.17 -21.81 -1.30
CA VAL A 45 -3.12 -21.49 -0.33
C VAL A 45 -1.86 -20.99 -1.02
N ILE A 46 -1.40 -21.65 -2.08
CA ILE A 46 -0.23 -21.20 -2.87
C ILE A 46 -0.50 -19.81 -3.48
N ARG A 47 -1.71 -19.57 -3.98
CA ARG A 47 -2.12 -18.28 -4.50
C ARG A 47 -2.12 -17.18 -3.42
N MET A 48 -2.59 -17.50 -2.22
CA MET A 48 -2.59 -16.56 -1.08
C MET A 48 -1.18 -16.26 -0.57
N LEU A 49 -0.28 -17.24 -0.60
CA LEU A 49 1.15 -17.06 -0.29
C LEU A 49 1.87 -16.22 -1.34
N GLY A 50 1.19 -15.95 -2.46
CA GLY A 50 1.72 -15.07 -3.50
C GLY A 50 2.90 -15.66 -4.27
N GLU A 51 3.09 -16.94 -4.21
CA GLU A 51 4.06 -17.60 -5.06
C GLU A 51 3.46 -17.87 -6.43
N THR A 52 3.85 -17.07 -7.38
CA THR A 52 3.82 -17.47 -8.77
C THR A 52 5.03 -18.34 -9.01
N ALA A 53 4.88 -19.66 -8.85
CA ALA A 53 5.74 -20.57 -9.58
C ALA A 53 5.49 -20.26 -11.07
N GLU A 54 6.51 -19.74 -11.73
CA GLU A 54 6.53 -19.61 -13.19
C GLU A 54 6.29 -20.99 -13.80
N VAL A 55 5.06 -21.23 -14.22
CA VAL A 55 4.79 -22.25 -15.23
C VAL A 55 4.63 -21.50 -16.54
N SER A 56 5.73 -21.47 -17.27
CA SER A 56 5.76 -21.06 -18.67
C SER A 56 4.82 -21.93 -19.50
N THR A 57 3.69 -21.37 -19.92
CA THR A 57 3.05 -21.65 -21.20
C THR A 57 1.97 -20.63 -21.52
N GLY A 58 2.20 -19.80 -22.52
CA GLY A 58 1.17 -19.30 -23.44
C GLY A 58 0.47 -18.01 -23.10
N ALA A 59 0.95 -16.93 -23.71
CA ALA A 59 0.22 -15.78 -24.24
C ALA A 59 -1.01 -15.25 -23.47
N GLY A 60 -0.79 -14.14 -22.77
CA GLY A 60 -1.83 -13.31 -22.21
C GLY A 60 -1.20 -12.20 -21.39
N THR A 61 -1.08 -11.00 -21.96
CA THR A 61 -0.63 -9.78 -21.29
C THR A 61 -1.46 -9.51 -20.04
N THR A 62 -1.02 -9.97 -18.88
CA THR A 62 -1.49 -9.50 -17.58
C THR A 62 -0.34 -8.76 -16.92
N LYS A 63 -0.47 -7.44 -16.86
CA LYS A 63 0.42 -6.51 -16.18
C LYS A 63 0.73 -7.05 -14.78
N SER A 64 2.01 -7.23 -14.47
CA SER A 64 2.52 -7.68 -13.18
C SER A 64 2.04 -6.75 -12.06
N ASN A 65 1.09 -7.24 -11.24
CA ASN A 65 0.85 -6.65 -9.93
C ASN A 65 2.06 -6.96 -9.05
N LEU A 66 3.06 -6.08 -9.07
CA LEU A 66 4.14 -6.08 -8.10
C LEU A 66 3.52 -5.99 -6.71
N LYS A 67 3.85 -6.95 -5.85
CA LYS A 67 3.24 -7.11 -4.53
C LYS A 67 3.58 -5.93 -3.64
N THR A 68 2.58 -5.25 -3.16
CA THR A 68 2.62 -4.22 -2.12
C THR A 68 1.99 -4.76 -0.83
N SER A 69 2.36 -5.97 -0.42
CA SER A 69 1.68 -6.69 0.68
C SER A 69 1.78 -5.97 2.02
N THR A 70 2.93 -5.38 2.33
CA THR A 70 3.12 -4.62 3.56
C THR A 70 2.38 -3.29 3.48
N LEU A 71 2.43 -2.61 2.33
CA LEU A 71 1.70 -1.37 2.12
C LEU A 71 0.17 -1.58 2.18
N ASP A 72 -0.33 -2.70 1.65
CA ASP A 72 -1.76 -3.04 1.68
C ASP A 72 -2.25 -3.40 3.11
N GLU A 73 -1.33 -3.81 4.01
CA GLU A 73 -1.63 -4.08 5.43
C GLU A 73 -1.79 -2.79 6.24
N PHE A 74 -0.96 -1.77 5.97
CA PHE A 74 -0.93 -0.50 6.71
C PHE A 74 -1.57 0.67 5.97
N GLY A 75 -2.13 0.43 4.81
CA GLY A 75 -2.72 1.45 3.96
C GLY A 75 -4.05 1.04 3.35
N THR A 76 -4.76 2.05 2.85
CA THR A 76 -6.02 1.87 2.13
C THR A 76 -5.82 2.24 0.67
N ASN A 77 -6.18 1.34 -0.24
CA ASN A 77 -6.09 1.59 -1.68
C ASN A 77 -7.34 2.33 -2.18
N LEU A 78 -7.22 3.67 -2.32
CA LEU A 78 -8.32 4.53 -2.77
C LEU A 78 -8.72 4.24 -4.23
N THR A 79 -7.77 3.93 -5.10
CA THR A 79 -8.07 3.60 -6.51
C THR A 79 -8.90 2.32 -6.60
N LYS A 80 -8.63 1.33 -5.75
CA LYS A 80 -9.45 0.11 -5.65
C LYS A 80 -10.85 0.42 -5.13
N LEU A 81 -10.97 1.23 -4.07
CA LEU A 81 -12.27 1.66 -3.55
C LEU A 81 -13.08 2.46 -4.58
N ALA A 82 -12.41 3.30 -5.39
CA ALA A 82 -13.03 4.00 -6.50
C ALA A 82 -13.58 3.02 -7.54
N SER A 83 -12.82 1.99 -7.92
CA SER A 83 -13.27 0.97 -8.87
C SER A 83 -14.45 0.14 -8.37
N GLU A 84 -14.55 -0.04 -7.06
CA GLU A 84 -15.65 -0.73 -6.38
C GLU A 84 -16.83 0.21 -6.07
N SER A 85 -16.77 1.48 -6.49
CA SER A 85 -17.77 2.53 -6.21
C SER A 85 -18.08 2.70 -4.71
N LYS A 86 -17.05 2.52 -3.88
CA LYS A 86 -17.14 2.63 -2.42
C LYS A 86 -16.76 4.01 -1.88
N LEU A 87 -16.30 4.91 -2.74
CA LEU A 87 -15.98 6.29 -2.36
C LEU A 87 -17.17 7.19 -2.61
N ASP A 88 -17.38 8.12 -1.70
CA ASP A 88 -18.39 9.17 -1.85
C ASP A 88 -18.03 10.12 -3.00
N PRO A 89 -19.00 10.69 -3.72
CA PRO A 89 -18.75 11.65 -4.79
C PRO A 89 -18.14 12.94 -4.21
N VAL A 90 -17.04 13.38 -4.81
CA VAL A 90 -16.35 14.61 -4.40
C VAL A 90 -16.95 15.81 -5.14
N VAL A 91 -17.53 16.74 -4.41
CA VAL A 91 -18.20 17.93 -4.96
C VAL A 91 -17.41 19.20 -4.62
N GLY A 92 -17.25 20.09 -5.60
CA GLY A 92 -16.69 21.43 -5.40
C GLY A 92 -15.18 21.50 -5.18
N ARG A 93 -14.42 20.44 -5.50
CA ARG A 93 -12.97 20.37 -5.33
C ARG A 93 -12.19 20.20 -6.63
N HIS A 94 -12.79 20.52 -7.76
CA HIS A 94 -12.16 20.32 -9.08
C HIS A 94 -10.85 21.10 -9.22
N SER A 95 -10.81 22.37 -8.79
CA SER A 95 -9.63 23.22 -8.89
C SER A 95 -8.44 22.72 -8.06
N GLU A 96 -8.72 22.22 -6.86
CA GLU A 96 -7.68 21.65 -5.98
C GLU A 96 -7.15 20.34 -6.54
N ILE A 97 -8.03 19.46 -7.05
CA ILE A 97 -7.62 18.20 -7.69
C ILE A 97 -6.80 18.50 -8.94
N ASP A 98 -7.23 19.43 -9.81
CA ASP A 98 -6.47 19.86 -10.99
C ASP A 98 -5.07 20.36 -10.61
N ARG A 99 -4.98 21.11 -9.52
CA ARG A 99 -3.70 21.59 -9.01
C ARG A 99 -2.80 20.47 -8.52
N VAL A 100 -3.36 19.49 -7.81
CA VAL A 100 -2.64 18.27 -7.38
C VAL A 100 -2.12 17.50 -8.60
N VAL A 101 -2.95 17.27 -9.60
CA VAL A 101 -2.58 16.61 -10.87
C VAL A 101 -1.43 17.34 -11.56
N GLN A 102 -1.50 18.66 -11.69
CA GLN A 102 -0.43 19.48 -12.28
C GLN A 102 0.89 19.36 -11.52
N ILE A 103 0.85 19.29 -10.17
CA ILE A 103 2.06 19.15 -9.36
C ILE A 103 2.65 17.75 -9.50
N LEU A 104 1.81 16.70 -9.41
CA LEU A 104 2.24 15.31 -9.58
C LEU A 104 2.85 15.06 -10.98
N GLY A 105 2.40 15.76 -12.01
CA GLY A 105 2.93 15.66 -13.37
C GLY A 105 4.30 16.33 -13.58
N ARG A 106 4.87 17.01 -12.59
CA ARG A 106 6.18 17.64 -12.70
C ARG A 106 7.31 16.60 -12.63
N ARG A 107 8.44 16.91 -13.28
CA ARG A 107 9.65 16.06 -13.19
C ARG A 107 10.33 16.12 -11.82
N THR A 108 10.28 17.27 -11.17
CA THR A 108 10.85 17.54 -9.85
C THR A 108 9.85 18.34 -9.03
N LYS A 109 9.95 18.31 -7.69
CA LYS A 109 9.02 18.98 -6.78
C LYS A 109 7.57 18.57 -7.06
N ASN A 110 7.38 17.27 -7.25
CA ASN A 110 6.13 16.62 -7.63
C ASN A 110 5.34 16.08 -6.42
N ASN A 111 5.63 16.58 -5.21
CA ASN A 111 4.98 16.17 -3.97
C ASN A 111 4.12 17.35 -3.45
N PRO A 112 2.80 17.39 -3.76
CA PRO A 112 1.91 18.43 -3.25
C PRO A 112 1.66 18.28 -1.75
N VAL A 113 1.46 19.41 -1.07
CA VAL A 113 1.00 19.44 0.32
C VAL A 113 -0.33 20.17 0.38
N LEU A 114 -1.34 19.49 0.93
CA LEU A 114 -2.68 20.02 1.18
C LEU A 114 -2.70 20.67 2.56
N ILE A 115 -2.92 21.97 2.61
CA ILE A 115 -2.92 22.75 3.85
C ILE A 115 -4.33 23.25 4.09
N GLY A 116 -4.86 23.05 5.29
CA GLY A 116 -6.18 23.53 5.67
C GLY A 116 -6.59 23.05 7.05
N GLU A 117 -7.62 23.66 7.60
CA GLU A 117 -8.19 23.30 8.90
C GLU A 117 -8.66 21.83 8.93
N PRO A 118 -8.76 21.21 10.10
CA PRO A 118 -9.39 19.90 10.24
C PRO A 118 -10.82 19.91 9.68
N GLY A 119 -11.23 18.81 9.01
CA GLY A 119 -12.58 18.66 8.50
C GLY A 119 -12.91 19.40 7.19
N VAL A 120 -11.99 20.19 6.61
CA VAL A 120 -12.25 20.92 5.35
C VAL A 120 -12.22 20.05 4.10
N GLY A 121 -12.00 18.73 4.22
CA GLY A 121 -12.03 17.79 3.11
C GLY A 121 -10.69 17.61 2.39
N LYS A 122 -9.56 17.69 3.09
CA LYS A 122 -8.23 17.39 2.50
C LYS A 122 -8.16 15.96 1.96
N THR A 123 -8.67 14.98 2.71
CA THR A 123 -8.72 13.57 2.32
C THR A 123 -9.62 13.36 1.10
N ALA A 124 -10.73 14.08 0.99
CA ALA A 124 -11.62 14.03 -0.17
C ALA A 124 -10.94 14.44 -1.49
N ILE A 125 -9.89 15.28 -1.44
CA ILE A 125 -9.11 15.63 -2.64
C ILE A 125 -8.33 14.40 -3.14
N ALA A 126 -7.78 13.58 -2.25
CA ALA A 126 -7.09 12.33 -2.62
C ALA A 126 -8.08 11.28 -3.14
N GLU A 127 -9.28 11.19 -2.56
CA GLU A 127 -10.37 10.33 -3.05
C GLU A 127 -10.84 10.77 -4.44
N GLY A 128 -11.02 12.07 -4.66
CA GLY A 128 -11.38 12.62 -5.97
C GLY A 128 -10.30 12.38 -7.04
N LEU A 129 -9.02 12.43 -6.66
CA LEU A 129 -7.93 12.04 -7.54
C LEU A 129 -8.03 10.55 -7.92
N ALA A 130 -8.29 9.67 -6.95
CA ALA A 130 -8.47 8.24 -7.21
C ALA A 130 -9.67 7.95 -8.13
N GLN A 131 -10.77 8.68 -7.98
CA GLN A 131 -11.95 8.59 -8.86
C GLN A 131 -11.60 9.04 -10.29
N ARG A 132 -10.86 10.14 -10.47
CA ARG A 132 -10.43 10.60 -11.78
C ARG A 132 -9.48 9.62 -12.48
N ILE A 133 -8.56 9.00 -11.74
CA ILE A 133 -7.70 7.93 -12.28
C ILE A 133 -8.56 6.78 -12.79
N GLN A 134 -9.57 6.39 -12.03
CA GLN A 134 -10.47 5.29 -12.41
C GLN A 134 -11.33 5.61 -13.64
N THR A 135 -11.77 6.86 -13.79
CA THR A 135 -12.59 7.30 -14.94
C THR A 135 -11.77 7.65 -16.18
N GLY A 136 -10.43 7.70 -16.07
CA GLY A 136 -9.55 8.11 -17.17
C GLY A 136 -9.53 9.63 -17.41
N ASP A 137 -10.13 10.45 -16.53
CA ASP A 137 -10.12 11.92 -16.62
C ASP A 137 -8.85 12.49 -15.99
N ILE A 138 -7.69 12.05 -16.52
CA ILE A 138 -6.38 12.38 -15.98
C ILE A 138 -5.31 12.29 -17.09
N PRO A 139 -4.19 13.04 -16.99
CA PRO A 139 -3.08 12.89 -17.93
C PRO A 139 -2.47 11.48 -17.94
N ASP A 140 -2.04 11.00 -19.11
CA ASP A 140 -1.48 9.66 -19.36
C ASP A 140 -0.40 9.26 -18.33
N ILE A 141 0.41 10.21 -17.86
CA ILE A 141 1.48 9.98 -16.87
C ILE A 141 0.96 9.48 -15.51
N LEU A 142 -0.32 9.71 -15.22
CA LEU A 142 -0.97 9.32 -13.97
C LEU A 142 -2.01 8.19 -14.15
N GLU A 143 -2.33 7.79 -15.38
CA GLU A 143 -3.41 6.85 -15.70
C GLU A 143 -3.23 5.47 -15.05
N GLU A 144 -1.98 4.99 -14.94
CA GLU A 144 -1.69 3.69 -14.33
C GLU A 144 -1.33 3.77 -12.84
N LYS A 145 -1.44 4.96 -12.24
CA LYS A 145 -1.07 5.16 -10.84
C LYS A 145 -2.15 4.63 -9.89
N ARG A 146 -1.70 4.12 -8.77
CA ARG A 146 -2.54 3.71 -7.64
C ARG A 146 -2.37 4.72 -6.50
N VAL A 147 -3.46 5.22 -5.98
CA VAL A 147 -3.48 6.12 -4.82
C VAL A 147 -3.71 5.29 -3.56
N LEU A 148 -2.74 5.30 -2.66
CA LEU A 148 -2.82 4.58 -1.39
C LEU A 148 -2.63 5.57 -0.23
N THR A 149 -3.53 5.53 0.76
CA THR A 149 -3.34 6.23 2.04
C THR A 149 -2.49 5.39 2.96
N LEU A 150 -1.59 6.02 3.68
CA LEU A 150 -0.79 5.39 4.72
C LEU A 150 -1.29 5.86 6.09
N ASP A 151 -1.69 4.91 6.94
CA ASP A 151 -2.05 5.18 8.32
C ASP A 151 -0.81 5.05 9.22
N ILE A 152 -0.31 6.20 9.66
CA ILE A 152 0.85 6.27 10.54
C ILE A 152 0.52 5.68 11.92
N GLY A 153 -0.72 5.82 12.39
CA GLY A 153 -1.16 5.25 13.65
C GLY A 153 -1.09 3.73 13.65
N LEU A 154 -1.53 3.09 12.56
CA LEU A 154 -1.43 1.64 12.39
C LEU A 154 0.04 1.17 12.28
N LEU A 155 0.90 1.94 11.64
CA LEU A 155 2.32 1.62 11.55
C LEU A 155 3.01 1.60 12.92
N VAL A 156 2.65 2.51 13.79
CA VAL A 156 3.18 2.62 15.17
C VAL A 156 2.50 1.61 16.09
N ALA A 157 1.24 1.27 15.83
CA ALA A 157 0.48 0.33 16.65
C ALA A 157 1.17 -1.04 16.72
N GLY A 158 1.33 -1.55 17.94
CA GLY A 158 1.96 -2.85 18.20
C GLY A 158 3.48 -2.89 18.08
N THR A 159 4.15 -1.78 17.78
CA THR A 159 5.62 -1.72 17.86
C THR A 159 6.05 -1.51 19.30
N LYS A 160 6.83 -2.45 19.85
CA LYS A 160 7.42 -2.33 21.18
C LYS A 160 8.77 -1.61 21.16
N TYR A 161 9.44 -1.65 20.03
CA TYR A 161 10.77 -1.10 19.84
C TYR A 161 10.81 -0.15 18.64
N ARG A 162 11.56 0.93 18.77
CA ARG A 162 11.77 1.94 17.73
C ARG A 162 12.18 1.35 16.37
N GLY A 163 13.06 0.35 16.37
CA GLY A 163 13.54 -0.29 15.15
C GLY A 163 12.46 -0.98 14.32
N GLU A 164 11.41 -1.50 14.96
CA GLU A 164 10.32 -2.20 14.27
C GLU A 164 9.53 -1.26 13.33
N PHE A 165 9.25 -0.04 13.80
CA PHE A 165 8.59 0.96 12.95
C PHE A 165 9.48 1.39 11.78
N GLU A 166 10.77 1.68 12.04
CA GLU A 166 11.71 2.07 10.99
C GLU A 166 11.85 0.97 9.93
N GLU A 167 11.89 -0.30 10.35
CA GLU A 167 11.97 -1.45 9.45
C GLU A 167 10.68 -1.59 8.60
N ARG A 168 9.50 -1.47 9.21
CA ARG A 168 8.21 -1.48 8.49
C ARG A 168 8.16 -0.37 7.45
N LEU A 169 8.53 0.87 7.83
CA LEU A 169 8.52 2.00 6.93
C LEU A 169 9.51 1.82 5.77
N LYS A 170 10.73 1.33 6.04
CA LYS A 170 11.71 1.01 5.00
C LYS A 170 11.17 -0.02 4.01
N LYS A 171 10.55 -1.09 4.51
CA LYS A 171 9.95 -2.12 3.67
C LYS A 171 8.84 -1.57 2.77
N ILE A 172 7.95 -0.74 3.32
CA ILE A 172 6.92 -0.04 2.54
C ILE A 172 7.55 0.82 1.45
N MET A 173 8.62 1.56 1.78
CA MET A 173 9.32 2.40 0.80
C MET A 173 9.96 1.58 -0.33
N GLU A 174 10.53 0.42 -0.03
CA GLU A 174 11.07 -0.50 -1.03
C GLU A 174 9.96 -1.09 -1.92
N GLU A 175 8.82 -1.44 -1.34
CA GLU A 175 7.64 -1.91 -2.10
C GLU A 175 7.13 -0.82 -3.06
N ILE A 176 6.98 0.44 -2.59
CA ILE A 176 6.54 1.57 -3.41
C ILE A 176 7.52 1.83 -4.56
N LYS A 177 8.82 1.83 -4.24
CA LYS A 177 9.88 2.05 -5.23
C LYS A 177 9.90 0.95 -6.29
N SER A 178 9.75 -0.30 -5.87
CA SER A 178 9.69 -1.45 -6.77
C SER A 178 8.44 -1.45 -7.65
N ALA A 179 7.30 -1.02 -7.10
CA ALA A 179 6.05 -0.92 -7.84
C ALA A 179 6.07 0.22 -8.87
N GLY A 180 6.69 1.36 -8.56
CA GLY A 180 6.86 2.50 -9.46
C GLY A 180 5.58 3.26 -9.87
N ASN A 181 4.41 2.70 -9.54
CA ASN A 181 3.11 3.24 -9.91
C ASN A 181 2.24 3.67 -8.71
N VAL A 182 2.85 3.93 -7.57
CA VAL A 182 2.14 4.30 -6.34
C VAL A 182 2.25 5.81 -6.09
N ILE A 183 1.12 6.43 -5.77
CA ILE A 183 1.03 7.76 -5.17
C ILE A 183 0.62 7.55 -3.72
N LEU A 184 1.51 7.90 -2.79
CA LEU A 184 1.29 7.75 -1.38
C LEU A 184 0.56 8.99 -0.84
N VAL A 185 -0.51 8.79 -0.08
CA VAL A 185 -1.20 9.87 0.65
C VAL A 185 -0.90 9.71 2.13
N ILE A 186 -0.36 10.75 2.73
CA ILE A 186 -0.05 10.78 4.16
C ILE A 186 -0.87 11.90 4.79
N ASP A 187 -1.86 11.53 5.56
CA ASP A 187 -2.59 12.50 6.37
C ASP A 187 -1.78 12.85 7.62
N GLU A 188 -1.95 14.08 8.12
CA GLU A 188 -1.19 14.60 9.25
C GLU A 188 0.34 14.42 9.11
N VAL A 189 0.88 14.76 7.92
CA VAL A 189 2.31 14.56 7.59
C VAL A 189 3.27 15.17 8.62
N HIS A 190 2.82 16.17 9.40
CA HIS A 190 3.57 16.76 10.50
C HIS A 190 3.89 15.74 11.61
N THR A 191 3.09 14.69 11.77
CA THR A 191 3.36 13.62 12.75
C THR A 191 4.66 12.87 12.46
N LEU A 192 5.06 12.81 11.19
CA LEU A 192 6.34 12.24 10.77
C LEU A 192 7.54 13.13 11.08
N ILE A 193 7.33 14.44 11.21
CA ILE A 193 8.38 15.45 11.44
C ILE A 193 8.45 15.79 12.92
N GLY A 194 7.31 15.92 13.60
CA GLY A 194 7.22 16.33 15.01
C GLY A 194 7.58 15.24 16.00
N ALA A 195 7.64 14.02 15.58
CA ALA A 195 8.03 12.88 16.40
C ALA A 195 9.52 12.95 16.89
N GLY A 196 10.32 13.92 16.43
CA GLY A 196 11.74 14.09 16.79
C GLY A 196 12.04 14.85 18.09
N ALA A 197 11.07 15.50 18.72
CA ALA A 197 11.31 16.40 19.86
C ALA A 197 11.20 15.72 21.24
N ALA A 198 10.65 14.52 21.35
CA ALA A 198 10.61 13.75 22.59
C ALA A 198 11.63 12.59 22.53
N GLU A 199 12.29 12.29 23.63
CA GLU A 199 13.18 11.12 23.74
C GLU A 199 12.46 9.85 23.28
N GLY A 200 12.80 9.36 22.09
CA GLY A 200 12.15 8.19 21.48
C GLY A 200 11.39 8.45 20.17
N ALA A 201 11.39 9.69 19.69
CA ALA A 201 10.68 10.05 18.48
C ALA A 201 11.28 9.45 17.21
N ILE A 202 10.37 8.93 16.43
CA ILE A 202 10.59 8.17 15.21
C ILE A 202 11.07 9.13 14.12
N ASP A 203 12.27 8.90 13.62
CA ASP A 203 12.84 9.72 12.56
C ASP A 203 12.39 9.22 11.16
N ALA A 204 11.07 9.13 10.98
CA ALA A 204 10.48 8.78 9.71
C ALA A 204 10.85 9.77 8.59
N ALA A 205 11.07 11.03 8.95
CA ALA A 205 11.49 12.06 8.01
C ALA A 205 12.84 11.73 7.36
N ASN A 206 13.79 11.19 8.11
CA ASN A 206 15.10 10.80 7.57
C ASN A 206 15.01 9.59 6.62
N ILE A 207 14.01 8.73 6.76
CA ILE A 207 13.77 7.61 5.85
C ILE A 207 13.13 8.10 4.55
N LEU A 208 12.14 9.00 4.65
CA LEU A 208 11.37 9.50 3.50
C LEU A 208 12.12 10.56 2.70
N LYS A 209 12.86 11.45 3.35
CA LYS A 209 13.55 12.61 2.74
C LYS A 209 14.42 12.25 1.51
N PRO A 210 15.26 11.19 1.53
CA PRO A 210 16.05 10.85 0.36
C PRO A 210 15.21 10.42 -0.84
N ALA A 211 14.13 9.67 -0.62
CA ALA A 211 13.25 9.20 -1.69
C ALA A 211 12.41 10.33 -2.30
N LEU A 212 11.91 11.25 -1.46
CA LEU A 212 11.20 12.45 -1.90
C LEU A 212 12.12 13.40 -2.69
N ALA A 213 13.35 13.59 -2.21
CA ALA A 213 14.32 14.49 -2.86
C ALA A 213 14.76 13.97 -4.25
N ARG A 214 14.87 12.65 -4.42
CA ARG A 214 15.23 12.03 -5.69
C ARG A 214 14.05 11.81 -6.64
N GLY A 215 12.82 12.12 -6.23
CA GLY A 215 11.62 11.89 -7.01
C GLY A 215 11.28 10.39 -7.19
N GLU A 216 11.86 9.53 -6.37
CA GLU A 216 11.60 8.08 -6.36
C GLU A 216 10.24 7.75 -5.74
N LEU A 217 9.68 8.68 -4.98
CA LEU A 217 8.38 8.61 -4.33
C LEU A 217 7.53 9.80 -4.78
N GLN A 218 6.30 9.51 -5.19
CA GLN A 218 5.24 10.50 -5.34
C GLN A 218 4.36 10.47 -4.08
N CYS A 219 4.26 11.61 -3.41
CA CYS A 219 3.53 11.72 -2.15
C CYS A 219 2.64 12.95 -2.14
N ILE A 220 1.44 12.79 -1.58
CA ILE A 220 0.52 13.88 -1.23
C ILE A 220 0.50 13.96 0.29
N GLY A 221 1.03 15.05 0.85
CA GLY A 221 0.95 15.31 2.29
C GLY A 221 -0.31 16.12 2.61
N ALA A 222 -0.93 15.86 3.75
CA ALA A 222 -1.98 16.72 4.29
C ALA A 222 -1.59 17.21 5.69
N THR A 223 -1.84 18.48 6.00
CA THR A 223 -1.53 19.08 7.30
C THR A 223 -2.42 20.28 7.58
N THR A 224 -2.32 20.82 8.79
CA THR A 224 -2.98 22.08 9.16
C THR A 224 -2.05 23.27 8.92
N LEU A 225 -2.63 24.49 8.86
CA LEU A 225 -1.83 25.70 8.68
C LEU A 225 -0.90 25.96 9.88
N ASP A 226 -1.35 25.65 11.08
CA ASP A 226 -0.57 25.85 12.29
C ASP A 226 0.63 24.91 12.36
N GLU A 227 0.46 23.64 11.99
CA GLU A 227 1.55 22.69 11.90
C GLU A 227 2.53 23.00 10.78
N TYR A 228 2.01 23.46 9.61
CA TYR A 228 2.86 23.89 8.51
C TYR A 228 3.75 25.09 8.83
N ARG A 229 3.31 25.98 9.74
CA ARG A 229 4.11 27.15 10.19
C ARG A 229 5.18 26.78 11.22
N LYS A 230 5.01 25.69 11.93
CA LYS A 230 5.96 25.21 12.95
C LYS A 230 7.16 24.47 12.34
N HIS A 231 6.95 23.90 11.17
CA HIS A 231 7.90 23.02 10.46
C HIS A 231 8.16 23.53 9.04
#